data_f5007eeaa6aebc533c83461fff8962fa
#
_entry.id   f5007eeaa6aebc533c83461fff8962fa
#
_cell.length_a   1.000
_cell.length_b   1.000
_cell.length_c   1.000
_cell.angle_alpha   90.00
_cell.angle_beta   90.00
_cell.angle_gamma   90.00
#
_symmetry.space_group_name_H-M   'P 1'
#
loop_
_entity.id
_entity.type
_entity.pdbx_description
1 polymer ?
#
loop_
_entity_poly.entity_id
_entity_poly.type
_entity_poly.pdbx_seq_one_letter_code
_entity_poly.pdbx_strand_id
1 'polypeptide(L)'
;MVSRRALLLLLISIYVNTSGSGAVLANTPQAEIGVVILHPKSGTPAFVHSWFKKIGKEKLFKTKFQRGCGGGIWVCSADKSVISHRNNNVGLFAIDLYEEGFLIESPLCAWSKRKNYSDPIDAALVKCVMPRIKKLKKRGAKKIVILGYSLGANAAMRAGVFVNGIDAIVAMAPGHTPEHPRNRDSLSDSIAEAREKISSGNGREKIKFADFNQGKITPKETSAENFLSWFDPKGKAVMVLNAPKIRAGTAFLWIAGKDDIISDGTGRYLYGLVPSHPKSRFILVRGGHKDVRKFGKNQIIDWLKGL
;
A
#
# COMPACT_ATOMS: atom_id res chain seq x y z
N MET A 1 -12.19 -51.83 72.92
CA MET A 1 -11.14 -50.84 72.61
C MET A 1 -11.18 -50.54 71.15
N VAL A 2 -11.85 -49.46 70.75
CA VAL A 2 -12.01 -49.08 69.36
C VAL A 2 -11.51 -47.62 69.20
N SER A 3 -10.39 -47.46 68.55
CA SER A 3 -9.79 -46.17 68.27
C SER A 3 -10.53 -45.48 67.08
N ARG A 4 -11.10 -44.31 67.34
CA ARG A 4 -11.68 -43.44 66.33
C ARG A 4 -10.56 -42.59 65.68
N ARG A 5 -10.28 -42.79 64.38
CA ARG A 5 -9.49 -41.85 63.61
C ARG A 5 -10.44 -40.87 62.96
N ALA A 6 -10.30 -39.61 63.31
CA ALA A 6 -11.03 -38.53 62.70
C ALA A 6 -10.44 -38.22 61.31
N LEU A 7 -11.31 -38.20 60.31
CA LEU A 7 -11.00 -37.81 58.95
C LEU A 7 -11.19 -36.28 58.78
N LEU A 8 -10.11 -35.56 58.65
CA LEU A 8 -10.12 -34.12 58.46
C LEU A 8 -10.30 -33.83 56.96
N LEU A 9 -11.51 -33.44 56.55
CA LEU A 9 -11.81 -32.95 55.18
C LEU A 9 -11.33 -31.52 55.08
N LEU A 10 -10.27 -31.32 54.30
CA LEU A 10 -9.78 -30.02 53.93
C LEU A 10 -10.63 -29.53 52.75
N LEU A 11 -11.58 -28.63 52.99
CA LEU A 11 -12.30 -27.88 51.96
C LEU A 11 -11.36 -26.80 51.45
N ILE A 12 -10.78 -27.00 50.25
CA ILE A 12 -10.09 -25.97 49.52
C ILE A 12 -11.16 -25.14 48.82
N SER A 13 -11.47 -23.99 49.41
CA SER A 13 -12.28 -22.96 48.73
C SER A 13 -11.46 -22.35 47.62
N ILE A 14 -11.77 -22.70 46.38
CA ILE A 14 -11.25 -22.00 45.23
C ILE A 14 -11.99 -20.65 45.12
N TYR A 15 -11.34 -19.59 45.58
CA TYR A 15 -11.76 -18.23 45.33
C TYR A 15 -11.49 -17.91 43.85
N VAL A 16 -12.51 -18.00 43.02
CA VAL A 16 -12.45 -17.45 41.64
C VAL A 16 -12.56 -15.94 41.79
N ASN A 17 -11.42 -15.30 41.75
CA ASN A 17 -11.35 -13.85 41.76
C ASN A 17 -11.75 -13.34 40.34
N THR A 18 -13.03 -13.07 40.13
CA THR A 18 -13.56 -12.38 38.97
C THR A 18 -13.47 -10.86 39.20
N SER A 19 -12.29 -10.31 39.14
CA SER A 19 -12.12 -8.88 39.15
C SER A 19 -11.12 -8.47 38.08
N GLY A 20 -11.62 -7.71 37.14
CA GLY A 20 -10.80 -6.91 36.23
C GLY A 20 -10.57 -7.55 34.88
N SER A 21 -11.52 -7.33 33.98
CA SER A 21 -11.26 -7.34 32.54
C SER A 21 -10.31 -6.18 32.18
N GLY A 22 -9.07 -6.25 32.65
CA GLY A 22 -7.95 -5.63 32.02
C GLY A 22 -7.82 -6.31 30.66
N ALA A 23 -8.21 -5.63 29.61
CA ALA A 23 -7.90 -6.06 28.28
C ALA A 23 -6.37 -6.23 28.22
N VAL A 24 -5.91 -7.45 28.40
CA VAL A 24 -4.61 -7.89 27.98
C VAL A 24 -4.60 -7.55 26.49
N LEU A 25 -3.89 -6.49 26.13
CA LEU A 25 -3.43 -6.31 24.77
C LEU A 25 -2.48 -7.47 24.55
N ALA A 26 -3.06 -8.64 24.29
CA ALA A 26 -2.32 -9.80 23.84
C ALA A 26 -1.39 -9.29 22.76
N ASN A 27 -0.16 -9.78 22.73
CA ASN A 27 0.75 -9.65 21.61
C ASN A 27 -0.02 -10.08 20.39
N THR A 28 -0.67 -9.09 19.76
CA THR A 28 -1.51 -9.36 18.60
C THR A 28 -0.55 -9.73 17.49
N PRO A 29 -0.75 -10.84 16.77
CA PRO A 29 0.09 -11.25 15.64
C PRO A 29 0.32 -10.12 14.62
N GLN A 30 -0.58 -9.14 14.58
CA GLN A 30 -0.49 -7.96 13.72
C GLN A 30 0.73 -7.07 14.01
N ALA A 31 1.20 -7.00 15.27
CA ALA A 31 2.41 -6.25 15.61
C ALA A 31 3.69 -6.83 14.98
N GLU A 32 3.62 -8.05 14.42
CA GLU A 32 4.71 -8.69 13.71
C GLU A 32 4.66 -8.49 12.20
N ILE A 33 3.59 -7.87 11.69
CA ILE A 33 3.40 -7.58 10.27
C ILE A 33 3.71 -6.10 10.00
N GLY A 34 4.74 -5.87 9.19
CA GLY A 34 5.13 -4.55 8.72
C GLY A 34 4.56 -4.28 7.32
N VAL A 35 3.83 -3.19 7.16
CA VAL A 35 3.20 -2.79 5.89
C VAL A 35 3.85 -1.53 5.35
N VAL A 36 4.45 -1.61 4.16
CA VAL A 36 4.90 -0.44 3.39
C VAL A 36 3.79 -0.04 2.45
N ILE A 37 3.23 1.15 2.63
CA ILE A 37 2.12 1.65 1.81
C ILE A 37 2.64 2.55 0.70
N LEU A 38 2.44 2.14 -0.56
CA LEU A 38 2.80 2.89 -1.75
C LEU A 38 1.60 3.69 -2.26
N HIS A 39 1.79 5.01 -2.35
CA HIS A 39 0.76 5.96 -2.75
C HIS A 39 0.40 5.86 -4.24
N PRO A 40 -0.80 6.31 -4.67
CA PRO A 40 -1.19 6.35 -6.08
C PRO A 40 -0.38 7.38 -6.87
N LYS A 41 -0.62 7.44 -8.20
CA LYS A 41 -0.04 8.45 -9.10
C LYS A 41 -0.25 9.86 -8.54
N SER A 42 0.82 10.64 -8.52
CA SER A 42 0.81 12.02 -7.97
C SER A 42 0.32 12.12 -6.52
N GLY A 43 0.30 11.01 -5.79
CA GLY A 43 -0.10 10.95 -4.39
C GLY A 43 0.95 11.53 -3.45
N THR A 44 0.56 11.60 -2.19
CA THR A 44 1.46 11.93 -1.07
C THR A 44 1.49 10.76 -0.10
N PRO A 45 2.59 10.57 0.65
CA PRO A 45 2.65 9.52 1.66
C PRO A 45 1.63 9.77 2.78
N ALA A 46 1.17 8.71 3.41
CA ALA A 46 0.49 8.81 4.68
C ALA A 46 1.53 9.08 5.77
N PHE A 47 1.50 10.26 6.38
CA PHE A 47 2.42 10.63 7.46
C PHE A 47 2.01 10.01 8.80
N VAL A 48 1.90 8.69 8.86
CA VAL A 48 1.32 8.00 10.02
C VAL A 48 2.22 8.12 11.25
N HIS A 49 3.50 7.86 11.13
CA HIS A 49 4.34 7.64 12.31
C HIS A 49 4.80 8.91 13.04
N SER A 50 5.28 9.93 12.32
CA SER A 50 5.71 11.20 12.93
C SER A 50 4.52 11.99 13.47
N TRP A 51 3.38 11.84 12.84
CA TRP A 51 2.15 12.52 13.22
C TRP A 51 1.54 11.92 14.48
N PHE A 52 1.46 10.60 14.61
CA PHE A 52 0.99 9.90 15.81
C PHE A 52 1.85 10.19 17.05
N LYS A 53 3.18 10.29 16.89
CA LYS A 53 4.06 10.73 17.98
C LYS A 53 3.78 12.18 18.42
N LYS A 54 3.41 13.05 17.48
CA LYS A 54 3.24 14.49 17.73
C LYS A 54 1.92 14.84 18.41
N ILE A 55 0.83 14.09 18.16
CA ILE A 55 -0.51 14.41 18.68
C ILE A 55 -0.97 13.51 19.84
N GLY A 56 -0.32 12.40 20.07
CA GLY A 56 -0.74 11.40 21.06
C GLY A 56 -2.07 10.69 20.69
N LYS A 57 -2.24 9.45 21.15
CA LYS A 57 -3.44 8.64 20.87
C LYS A 57 -4.76 9.35 21.21
N GLU A 58 -4.82 10.04 22.35
CA GLU A 58 -6.04 10.68 22.82
C GLU A 58 -6.53 11.86 21.96
N LYS A 59 -5.62 12.60 21.35
CA LYS A 59 -5.97 13.70 20.45
C LYS A 59 -6.47 13.23 19.10
N LEU A 60 -6.05 12.06 18.64
CA LEU A 60 -6.53 11.44 17.40
C LEU A 60 -8.02 11.10 17.47
N PHE A 61 -8.48 10.49 18.57
CA PHE A 61 -9.89 10.14 18.78
C PHE A 61 -10.79 11.35 19.02
N LYS A 62 -10.24 12.45 19.53
CA LYS A 62 -10.97 13.72 19.70
C LYS A 62 -10.99 14.59 18.45
N THR A 63 -10.19 14.27 17.44
CA THR A 63 -10.19 14.99 16.16
C THR A 63 -11.39 14.54 15.34
N LYS A 64 -12.50 15.24 15.43
CA LYS A 64 -13.67 15.00 14.59
C LYS A 64 -13.24 15.08 13.13
N PHE A 65 -13.51 14.05 12.36
CA PHE A 65 -13.44 14.09 10.90
C PHE A 65 -14.47 15.10 10.41
N GLN A 66 -14.11 16.35 10.30
CA GLN A 66 -15.02 17.38 9.80
C GLN A 66 -15.05 17.35 8.27
N ARG A 67 -16.22 17.04 7.70
CA ARG A 67 -16.55 17.49 6.36
C ARG A 67 -16.50 19.01 6.39
N GLY A 68 -15.62 19.63 5.64
CA GLY A 68 -15.79 21.06 5.46
C GLY A 68 -14.59 21.99 5.58
N CYS A 69 -13.36 21.50 5.66
CA CYS A 69 -12.22 22.39 5.43
C CYS A 69 -11.88 22.42 3.93
N GLY A 70 -12.76 23.00 3.08
CA GLY A 70 -12.46 23.19 1.66
C GLY A 70 -12.75 22.00 0.72
N GLY A 71 -13.83 21.27 0.89
CA GLY A 71 -14.37 20.34 -0.13
C GLY A 71 -13.68 18.98 -0.28
N GLY A 72 -12.93 18.53 0.71
CA GLY A 72 -12.31 17.19 0.76
C GLY A 72 -12.42 16.60 2.17
N ILE A 73 -12.08 15.30 2.32
CA ILE A 73 -11.95 14.69 3.65
C ILE A 73 -10.61 15.16 4.24
N TRP A 74 -10.65 15.93 5.31
CA TRP A 74 -9.52 16.51 6.00
C TRP A 74 -9.35 15.88 7.38
N VAL A 75 -8.12 15.61 7.76
CA VAL A 75 -7.77 15.42 9.17
C VAL A 75 -7.27 16.77 9.67
N CYS A 76 -8.09 17.47 10.44
CA CYS A 76 -7.71 18.71 11.09
C CYS A 76 -7.16 18.39 12.48
N SER A 77 -5.96 18.87 12.81
CA SER A 77 -5.47 18.86 14.18
C SER A 77 -6.08 20.02 14.97
N ALA A 78 -6.16 19.88 16.31
CA ALA A 78 -6.70 20.91 17.20
C ALA A 78 -5.94 22.26 17.13
N ASP A 79 -4.73 22.26 16.58
CA ASP A 79 -3.85 23.42 16.42
C ASP A 79 -3.98 24.12 15.05
N LYS A 80 -5.04 23.80 14.28
CA LYS A 80 -5.32 24.34 12.93
C LYS A 80 -4.24 24.08 11.89
N SER A 81 -3.24 23.25 12.14
CA SER A 81 -2.35 22.79 11.11
C SER A 81 -3.10 21.83 10.18
N VAL A 82 -3.58 22.37 9.07
CA VAL A 82 -4.35 21.62 8.08
C VAL A 82 -3.39 20.71 7.34
N ILE A 83 -3.46 19.41 7.58
CA ILE A 83 -2.82 18.42 6.72
C ILE A 83 -3.73 18.23 5.51
N SER A 84 -3.58 19.15 4.55
CA SER A 84 -4.32 19.15 3.30
C SER A 84 -3.92 17.96 2.43
N HIS A 85 -4.83 17.00 2.29
CA HIS A 85 -4.66 15.91 1.34
C HIS A 85 -5.94 15.68 0.55
N ARG A 86 -6.19 16.58 -0.38
CA ARG A 86 -7.39 16.60 -1.24
C ARG A 86 -7.71 15.27 -1.94
N ASN A 87 -6.78 14.28 -1.95
CA ASN A 87 -6.94 12.98 -2.57
C ASN A 87 -6.29 11.84 -1.76
N ASN A 88 -5.97 12.05 -0.48
CA ASN A 88 -5.22 11.04 0.26
C ASN A 88 -6.11 10.07 1.06
N ASN A 89 -6.94 9.37 0.37
CA ASN A 89 -7.71 8.25 0.89
C ASN A 89 -6.80 7.09 1.40
N VAL A 90 -5.54 7.07 1.02
CA VAL A 90 -4.54 6.10 1.52
C VAL A 90 -4.12 6.45 2.95
N GLY A 91 -4.18 7.73 3.34
CA GLY A 91 -3.90 8.16 4.70
C GLY A 91 -4.88 7.62 5.72
N LEU A 92 -6.18 7.66 5.43
CA LEU A 92 -7.22 7.10 6.30
C LEU A 92 -7.08 5.58 6.42
N PHE A 93 -6.81 4.91 5.31
CA PHE A 93 -6.60 3.47 5.32
C PHE A 93 -5.34 3.07 6.11
N ALA A 94 -4.28 3.87 6.08
CA ALA A 94 -3.09 3.65 6.89
C ALA A 94 -3.39 3.81 8.40
N ILE A 95 -4.31 4.71 8.78
CA ILE A 95 -4.79 4.83 10.16
C ILE A 95 -5.55 3.57 10.56
N ASP A 96 -6.49 3.11 9.75
CA ASP A 96 -7.23 1.88 10.01
C ASP A 96 -6.27 0.70 10.26
N LEU A 97 -5.25 0.51 9.43
CA LEU A 97 -4.24 -0.55 9.61
C LEU A 97 -3.42 -0.36 10.89
N TYR A 98 -3.09 0.88 11.23
CA TYR A 98 -2.35 1.18 12.47
C TYR A 98 -3.19 0.85 13.72
N GLU A 99 -4.47 1.19 13.71
CA GLU A 99 -5.42 0.89 14.79
C GLU A 99 -5.60 -0.62 14.98
N GLU A 100 -5.50 -1.38 13.90
CA GLU A 100 -5.51 -2.85 13.92
C GLU A 100 -4.17 -3.45 14.39
N GLY A 101 -3.18 -2.64 14.73
CA GLY A 101 -1.91 -3.07 15.33
C GLY A 101 -0.77 -3.33 14.33
N PHE A 102 -0.96 -3.10 13.03
CA PHE A 102 0.10 -3.27 12.04
C PHE A 102 1.19 -2.20 12.18
N LEU A 103 2.44 -2.59 11.90
CA LEU A 103 3.55 -1.65 11.80
C LEU A 103 3.53 -0.98 10.42
N ILE A 104 3.34 0.33 10.36
CA ILE A 104 3.13 1.05 9.09
C ILE A 104 4.32 1.95 8.76
N GLU A 105 4.72 1.94 7.49
CA GLU A 105 5.59 2.91 6.84
C GLU A 105 4.98 3.35 5.50
N SER A 106 5.05 4.66 5.22
CA SER A 106 4.51 5.22 3.97
C SER A 106 5.52 6.21 3.38
N PRO A 107 6.33 5.78 2.40
CA PRO A 107 7.36 6.62 1.83
C PRO A 107 6.83 7.65 0.82
N LEU A 108 7.57 8.73 0.62
CA LEU A 108 7.44 9.62 -0.52
C LEU A 108 8.26 9.08 -1.68
N CYS A 109 7.61 8.46 -2.65
CA CYS A 109 8.27 7.84 -3.80
C CYS A 109 8.39 8.80 -5.00
N ALA A 110 9.17 8.39 -6.01
CA ALA A 110 9.51 9.21 -7.17
C ALA A 110 8.30 9.68 -8.01
N TRP A 111 7.20 8.93 -7.99
CA TRP A 111 5.96 9.27 -8.72
C TRP A 111 4.99 10.16 -7.94
N SER A 112 5.43 10.74 -6.82
CA SER A 112 4.64 11.72 -6.08
C SER A 112 4.49 13.03 -6.86
N LYS A 113 3.46 13.82 -6.53
CA LYS A 113 3.25 15.14 -7.14
C LYS A 113 4.48 16.04 -7.06
N ARG A 114 5.28 15.92 -6.00
CA ARG A 114 6.47 16.77 -5.80
C ARG A 114 7.67 16.31 -6.60
N LYS A 115 7.76 15.01 -6.91
CA LYS A 115 8.96 14.41 -7.52
C LYS A 115 8.84 14.14 -9.02
N ASN A 116 7.62 14.10 -9.57
CA ASN A 116 7.37 13.98 -11.02
C ASN A 116 8.21 12.91 -11.71
N TYR A 117 8.22 11.67 -11.18
CA TYR A 117 9.05 10.57 -11.72
C TYR A 117 10.56 10.92 -11.74
N SER A 118 11.05 11.39 -10.59
CA SER A 118 12.45 11.83 -10.42
C SER A 118 13.50 10.73 -10.60
N ASP A 119 13.09 9.48 -10.63
CA ASP A 119 13.97 8.31 -10.74
C ASP A 119 13.33 7.25 -11.64
N PRO A 120 14.13 6.42 -12.34
CA PRO A 120 13.62 5.22 -12.99
C PRO A 120 12.96 4.29 -11.96
N ILE A 121 12.00 3.46 -12.40
CA ILE A 121 11.15 2.66 -11.50
C ILE A 121 11.94 1.81 -10.49
N ASP A 122 13.00 1.12 -10.92
CA ASP A 122 13.78 0.25 -10.04
C ASP A 122 14.54 1.08 -8.99
N ALA A 123 15.20 2.16 -9.41
CA ALA A 123 15.90 3.06 -8.50
C ALA A 123 14.92 3.74 -7.52
N ALA A 124 13.74 4.13 -8.01
CA ALA A 124 12.66 4.68 -7.19
C ALA A 124 12.24 3.70 -6.09
N LEU A 125 12.06 2.43 -6.44
CA LEU A 125 11.65 1.39 -5.50
C LEU A 125 12.76 1.06 -4.49
N VAL A 126 14.02 0.98 -4.93
CA VAL A 126 15.15 0.82 -4.01
C VAL A 126 15.16 1.96 -2.99
N LYS A 127 15.07 3.22 -3.44
CA LYS A 127 15.12 4.40 -2.58
C LYS A 127 13.92 4.52 -1.64
N CYS A 128 12.72 4.11 -2.08
CA CYS A 128 11.52 4.31 -1.26
C CYS A 128 11.12 3.07 -0.45
N VAL A 129 11.36 1.84 -0.92
CA VAL A 129 10.89 0.61 -0.27
C VAL A 129 11.92 0.03 0.70
N MET A 130 13.16 -0.17 0.25
CA MET A 130 14.16 -0.88 1.06
C MET A 130 14.45 -0.23 2.43
N PRO A 131 14.60 1.10 2.56
CA PRO A 131 14.80 1.72 3.86
C PRO A 131 13.60 1.51 4.80
N ARG A 132 12.37 1.39 4.25
CA ARG A 132 11.15 1.15 5.03
C ARG A 132 11.06 -0.29 5.51
N ILE A 133 11.43 -1.25 4.68
CA ILE A 133 11.58 -2.65 5.09
C ILE A 133 12.58 -2.75 6.26
N LYS A 134 13.77 -2.16 6.12
CA LYS A 134 14.78 -2.15 7.18
C LYS A 134 14.25 -1.54 8.49
N LYS A 135 13.49 -0.43 8.38
CA LYS A 135 12.90 0.24 9.55
C LYS A 135 11.81 -0.60 10.21
N LEU A 136 10.95 -1.26 9.41
CA LEU A 136 9.91 -2.15 9.93
C LEU A 136 10.53 -3.35 10.65
N LYS A 137 11.55 -3.98 10.06
CA LYS A 137 12.29 -5.09 10.71
C LYS A 137 12.92 -4.67 12.04
N LYS A 138 13.52 -3.47 12.10
CA LYS A 138 14.04 -2.90 13.37
C LYS A 138 12.96 -2.65 14.42
N ARG A 139 11.69 -2.48 14.01
CA ARG A 139 10.53 -2.33 14.88
C ARG A 139 9.88 -3.65 15.27
N GLY A 140 10.46 -4.79 14.88
CA GLY A 140 9.98 -6.12 15.24
C GLY A 140 9.13 -6.81 14.17
N ALA A 141 8.98 -6.22 12.96
CA ALA A 141 8.26 -6.91 11.90
C ALA A 141 8.96 -8.20 11.49
N LYS A 142 8.26 -9.31 11.60
CA LYS A 142 8.69 -10.64 11.12
C LYS A 142 8.26 -10.87 9.66
N LYS A 143 7.13 -10.29 9.26
CA LYS A 143 6.62 -10.33 7.88
C LYS A 143 6.52 -8.94 7.31
N ILE A 144 6.87 -8.81 6.04
CA ILE A 144 6.83 -7.53 5.30
C ILE A 144 5.82 -7.63 4.17
N VAL A 145 4.88 -6.72 4.18
CA VAL A 145 3.86 -6.55 3.13
C VAL A 145 4.11 -5.25 2.38
N ILE A 146 4.07 -5.29 1.06
CA ILE A 146 3.99 -4.09 0.24
C ILE A 146 2.55 -3.92 -0.22
N LEU A 147 1.89 -2.89 0.28
CA LEU A 147 0.54 -2.52 -0.11
C LEU A 147 0.60 -1.32 -1.04
N GLY A 148 0.16 -1.50 -2.28
CA GLY A 148 0.12 -0.42 -3.25
C GLY A 148 -1.30 -0.09 -3.69
N TYR A 149 -1.58 1.20 -3.92
CA TYR A 149 -2.83 1.66 -4.49
C TYR A 149 -2.62 2.27 -5.87
N SER A 150 -3.41 1.86 -6.86
CA SER A 150 -3.35 2.38 -8.24
C SER A 150 -1.94 2.19 -8.84
N LEU A 151 -1.23 3.23 -9.25
CA LEU A 151 0.18 3.14 -9.68
C LEU A 151 1.06 2.51 -8.59
N GLY A 152 0.79 2.78 -7.31
CA GLY A 152 1.49 2.13 -6.21
C GLY A 152 1.32 0.61 -6.20
N ALA A 153 0.19 0.08 -6.67
CA ALA A 153 -0.02 -1.37 -6.82
C ALA A 153 0.85 -1.96 -7.93
N ASN A 154 0.95 -1.29 -9.08
CA ASN A 154 1.90 -1.65 -10.13
C ASN A 154 3.34 -1.64 -9.59
N ALA A 155 3.72 -0.57 -8.88
CA ALA A 155 5.02 -0.45 -8.24
C ALA A 155 5.29 -1.56 -7.21
N ALA A 156 4.27 -1.98 -6.44
CA ALA A 156 4.37 -3.11 -5.50
C ALA A 156 4.63 -4.43 -6.22
N MET A 157 3.95 -4.69 -7.35
CA MET A 157 4.21 -5.86 -8.18
C MET A 157 5.66 -5.85 -8.72
N ARG A 158 6.13 -4.70 -9.21
CA ARG A 158 7.53 -4.57 -9.66
C ARG A 158 8.51 -4.78 -8.51
N ALA A 159 8.24 -4.26 -7.31
CA ALA A 159 9.06 -4.51 -6.12
C ALA A 159 9.14 -6.00 -5.79
N GLY A 160 8.05 -6.75 -5.90
CA GLY A 160 8.00 -8.19 -5.70
C GLY A 160 8.92 -9.00 -6.63
N VAL A 161 9.33 -8.42 -7.75
CA VAL A 161 10.25 -9.08 -8.70
C VAL A 161 11.69 -9.08 -8.18
N PHE A 162 12.17 -7.96 -7.62
CA PHE A 162 13.61 -7.83 -7.34
C PHE A 162 13.97 -7.36 -5.92
N VAL A 163 13.04 -6.81 -5.16
CA VAL A 163 13.30 -6.41 -3.76
C VAL A 163 13.21 -7.62 -2.85
N ASN A 164 14.28 -7.86 -2.08
CA ASN A 164 14.34 -8.97 -1.14
C ASN A 164 13.53 -8.72 0.15
N GLY A 165 13.01 -9.80 0.73
CA GLY A 165 12.37 -9.77 2.05
C GLY A 165 10.96 -9.19 2.02
N ILE A 166 10.24 -9.38 0.92
CA ILE A 166 8.82 -9.13 0.78
C ILE A 166 8.11 -10.48 0.91
N ASP A 167 7.27 -10.63 1.94
CA ASP A 167 6.52 -11.85 2.21
C ASP A 167 5.14 -11.82 1.54
N ALA A 168 4.59 -10.61 1.33
CA ALA A 168 3.28 -10.49 0.70
C ALA A 168 3.12 -9.16 -0.03
N ILE A 169 2.21 -9.14 -1.02
CA ILE A 169 1.83 -7.97 -1.82
C ILE A 169 0.33 -7.80 -1.79
N VAL A 170 -0.14 -6.58 -1.53
CA VAL A 170 -1.52 -6.17 -1.75
C VAL A 170 -1.56 -5.20 -2.93
N ALA A 171 -2.11 -5.65 -4.06
CA ALA A 171 -2.36 -4.84 -5.23
C ALA A 171 -3.80 -4.29 -5.18
N MET A 172 -3.96 -3.11 -4.60
CA MET A 172 -5.26 -2.47 -4.39
C MET A 172 -5.59 -1.55 -5.56
N ALA A 173 -6.68 -1.86 -6.28
CA ALA A 173 -7.10 -1.17 -7.49
C ALA A 173 -5.90 -0.85 -8.41
N PRO A 174 -5.18 -1.87 -8.92
CA PRO A 174 -4.02 -1.65 -9.75
C PRO A 174 -4.31 -0.71 -10.91
N GLY A 175 -3.35 0.14 -11.22
CA GLY A 175 -3.46 1.12 -12.30
C GLY A 175 -2.09 1.40 -12.89
N HIS A 176 -2.05 2.32 -13.86
CA HIS A 176 -0.85 2.60 -14.62
C HIS A 176 -0.43 1.40 -15.48
N THR A 177 -1.14 1.22 -16.59
CA THR A 177 -0.96 0.15 -17.57
C THR A 177 -0.35 0.72 -18.85
N PRO A 178 0.97 0.94 -18.92
CA PRO A 178 1.60 1.53 -20.12
C PRO A 178 1.37 0.69 -21.38
N GLU A 179 1.17 -0.63 -21.22
CA GLU A 179 0.88 -1.58 -22.29
C GLU A 179 -0.55 -1.47 -22.85
N HIS A 180 -1.48 -0.89 -22.11
CA HIS A 180 -2.87 -0.80 -22.52
C HIS A 180 -3.02 0.12 -23.77
N PRO A 181 -3.76 -0.28 -24.84
CA PRO A 181 -3.86 0.47 -26.07
C PRO A 181 -4.13 1.98 -25.87
N ARG A 182 -5.12 2.32 -25.02
CA ARG A 182 -5.45 3.72 -24.72
C ARG A 182 -4.27 4.53 -24.17
N ASN A 183 -3.47 3.94 -23.27
CA ASN A 183 -2.29 4.62 -22.71
C ASN A 183 -1.20 4.75 -23.75
N ARG A 184 -0.92 3.67 -24.47
CA ARG A 184 0.08 3.62 -25.52
C ARG A 184 -0.20 4.66 -26.61
N ASP A 185 -1.45 4.71 -27.09
CA ASP A 185 -1.85 5.60 -28.17
C ASP A 185 -1.85 7.07 -27.72
N SER A 186 -2.32 7.35 -26.48
CA SER A 186 -2.30 8.71 -25.91
C SER A 186 -0.90 9.24 -25.59
N LEU A 187 0.12 8.39 -25.53
CA LEU A 187 1.49 8.74 -25.15
C LEU A 187 2.50 8.47 -26.24
N SER A 188 2.05 8.09 -27.46
CA SER A 188 2.90 7.70 -28.60
C SER A 188 3.99 8.71 -28.87
N ASP A 189 3.62 9.99 -29.00
CA ASP A 189 4.54 11.07 -29.33
C ASP A 189 5.57 11.31 -28.23
N SER A 190 5.13 11.33 -26.96
CA SER A 190 6.05 11.46 -25.83
C SER A 190 6.99 10.27 -25.68
N ILE A 191 6.54 9.05 -26.05
CA ILE A 191 7.38 7.85 -26.03
C ILE A 191 8.42 7.94 -27.18
N ALA A 192 8.01 8.38 -28.35
CA ALA A 192 8.91 8.58 -29.51
C ALA A 192 9.97 9.64 -29.20
N GLU A 193 9.55 10.81 -28.70
CA GLU A 193 10.45 11.89 -28.28
C GLU A 193 11.44 11.43 -27.22
N ALA A 194 10.99 10.69 -26.21
CA ALA A 194 11.87 10.20 -25.17
C ALA A 194 12.92 9.21 -25.71
N ARG A 195 12.55 8.36 -26.69
CA ARG A 195 13.48 7.44 -27.35
C ARG A 195 14.52 8.19 -28.19
N GLU A 196 14.09 9.22 -28.92
CA GLU A 196 14.99 10.09 -29.67
C GLU A 196 15.99 10.82 -28.76
N LYS A 197 15.52 11.39 -27.65
CA LYS A 197 16.41 12.02 -26.65
C LYS A 197 17.47 11.05 -26.13
N ILE A 198 17.11 9.80 -25.87
CA ILE A 198 18.07 8.79 -25.40
C ILE A 198 19.07 8.44 -26.51
N SER A 199 18.60 8.20 -27.76
CA SER A 199 19.47 7.84 -28.88
C SER A 199 20.45 8.96 -29.25
N SER A 200 20.07 10.22 -29.06
CA SER A 200 20.93 11.40 -29.29
C SER A 200 21.85 11.74 -28.10
N GLY A 201 21.88 10.92 -27.03
CA GLY A 201 22.72 11.16 -25.86
C GLY A 201 22.13 12.14 -24.83
N ASN A 202 20.95 12.69 -25.08
CA ASN A 202 20.29 13.72 -24.26
C ASN A 202 19.23 13.10 -23.28
N GLY A 203 19.31 11.80 -23.01
CA GLY A 203 18.31 11.06 -22.22
C GLY A 203 18.11 11.55 -20.78
N ARG A 204 19.07 12.30 -20.23
CA ARG A 204 19.02 12.87 -18.88
C ARG A 204 18.47 14.29 -18.83
N GLU A 205 18.28 14.93 -19.96
CA GLU A 205 17.65 16.25 -20.06
C GLU A 205 16.21 16.18 -19.54
N LYS A 206 15.82 17.17 -18.73
CA LYS A 206 14.44 17.27 -18.23
C LYS A 206 13.64 18.10 -19.21
N ILE A 207 12.61 17.47 -19.75
CA ILE A 207 11.61 18.11 -20.62
C ILE A 207 10.21 17.71 -20.18
N LYS A 208 9.19 18.29 -20.78
CA LYS A 208 7.78 18.02 -20.49
C LYS A 208 7.27 16.89 -21.37
N PHE A 209 7.00 15.73 -20.79
CA PHE A 209 6.31 14.61 -21.43
C PHE A 209 4.83 14.57 -21.03
N ALA A 210 3.98 14.00 -21.88
CA ALA A 210 2.59 13.74 -21.55
C ALA A 210 2.45 12.62 -20.50
N ASP A 211 1.57 12.80 -19.53
CA ASP A 211 1.12 11.76 -18.60
C ASP A 211 -0.38 11.61 -18.71
N PHE A 212 -0.83 10.46 -19.22
CA PHE A 212 -2.25 10.14 -19.33
C PHE A 212 -2.75 9.53 -18.02
N ASN A 213 -3.83 10.09 -17.48
CA ASN A 213 -4.45 9.58 -16.25
C ASN A 213 -5.97 9.81 -16.27
N GLN A 214 -6.75 8.73 -16.25
CA GLN A 214 -8.22 8.78 -16.21
C GLN A 214 -8.84 9.70 -17.27
N GLY A 215 -8.40 9.58 -18.51
CA GLY A 215 -8.90 10.36 -19.64
C GLY A 215 -8.31 11.78 -19.78
N LYS A 216 -7.36 12.17 -18.92
CA LYS A 216 -6.72 13.49 -18.97
C LYS A 216 -5.23 13.35 -19.24
N ILE A 217 -4.72 14.19 -20.14
CA ILE A 217 -3.29 14.36 -20.38
C ILE A 217 -2.82 15.55 -19.56
N THR A 218 -1.72 15.35 -18.82
CA THR A 218 -1.06 16.42 -18.06
C THR A 218 0.44 16.37 -18.30
N PRO A 219 1.13 17.51 -18.49
CA PRO A 219 2.57 17.50 -18.66
C PRO A 219 3.28 17.14 -17.36
N LYS A 220 4.36 16.37 -17.49
CA LYS A 220 5.28 16.01 -16.41
C LYS A 220 6.71 16.30 -16.82
N GLU A 221 7.37 17.16 -16.08
CA GLU A 221 8.77 17.47 -16.31
C GLU A 221 9.64 16.40 -15.65
N THR A 222 10.33 15.64 -16.47
CA THR A 222 11.25 14.56 -16.06
C THR A 222 12.25 14.28 -17.19
N SER A 223 13.26 13.45 -16.94
CA SER A 223 14.17 13.01 -18.00
C SER A 223 13.55 11.91 -18.87
N ALA A 224 14.02 11.78 -20.11
CA ALA A 224 13.57 10.76 -21.04
C ALA A 224 13.83 9.34 -20.51
N GLU A 225 14.98 9.10 -19.86
CA GLU A 225 15.30 7.82 -19.20
C GLU A 225 14.28 7.48 -18.11
N ASN A 226 13.94 8.47 -17.26
CA ASN A 226 12.96 8.29 -16.21
C ASN A 226 11.57 8.05 -16.82
N PHE A 227 11.17 8.87 -17.81
CA PHE A 227 9.87 8.74 -18.47
C PHE A 227 9.68 7.34 -19.06
N LEU A 228 10.59 6.86 -19.89
CA LEU A 228 10.47 5.52 -20.50
C LEU A 228 10.49 4.41 -19.47
N SER A 229 11.22 4.56 -18.38
CA SER A 229 11.19 3.56 -17.28
C SER A 229 9.80 3.32 -16.72
N TRP A 230 8.92 4.33 -16.76
CA TRP A 230 7.55 4.26 -16.25
C TRP A 230 6.51 4.04 -17.35
N PHE A 231 6.74 4.56 -18.56
CA PHE A 231 5.70 4.67 -19.58
C PHE A 231 5.97 3.85 -20.85
N ASP A 232 7.12 3.20 -20.97
CA ASP A 232 7.36 2.31 -22.11
C ASP A 232 6.41 1.09 -22.05
N PRO A 233 5.58 0.86 -23.09
CA PRO A 233 4.65 -0.27 -23.14
C PRO A 233 5.33 -1.65 -23.18
N LYS A 234 6.64 -1.70 -23.35
CA LYS A 234 7.48 -2.91 -23.26
C LYS A 234 8.45 -2.85 -22.07
N GLY A 235 8.30 -1.83 -21.22
CA GLY A 235 9.22 -1.50 -20.14
C GLY A 235 8.95 -2.19 -18.81
N LYS A 236 9.68 -1.75 -17.79
CA LYS A 236 9.68 -2.34 -16.45
C LYS A 236 8.39 -2.10 -15.66
N ALA A 237 7.58 -1.11 -16.05
CA ALA A 237 6.30 -0.83 -15.41
C ALA A 237 5.14 -1.70 -15.96
N VAL A 238 5.39 -2.57 -16.92
CA VAL A 238 4.38 -3.43 -17.54
C VAL A 238 4.00 -4.58 -16.60
N MET A 239 2.73 -4.59 -16.13
CA MET A 239 2.28 -5.55 -15.12
C MET A 239 2.30 -7.00 -15.62
N VAL A 240 1.94 -7.25 -16.88
CA VAL A 240 1.96 -8.60 -17.48
C VAL A 240 3.35 -9.19 -17.53
N LEU A 241 4.39 -8.36 -17.65
CA LEU A 241 5.78 -8.80 -17.61
C LEU A 241 6.32 -9.02 -16.19
N ASN A 242 5.73 -8.37 -15.21
CA ASN A 242 6.14 -8.46 -13.82
C ASN A 242 5.42 -9.58 -13.06
N ALA A 243 4.14 -9.80 -13.31
CA ALA A 243 3.32 -10.78 -12.59
C ALA A 243 3.97 -12.17 -12.49
N PRO A 244 4.42 -12.82 -13.58
CA PRO A 244 5.03 -14.15 -13.53
C PRO A 244 6.42 -14.18 -12.88
N LYS A 245 7.05 -13.01 -12.72
CA LYS A 245 8.39 -12.85 -12.13
C LYS A 245 8.37 -12.48 -10.66
N ILE A 246 7.18 -12.27 -10.07
CA ILE A 246 7.06 -12.10 -8.62
C ILE A 246 7.65 -13.35 -7.96
N ARG A 247 8.44 -13.16 -6.91
CA ARG A 247 9.15 -14.28 -6.27
C ARG A 247 8.19 -15.34 -5.76
N ALA A 248 8.53 -16.60 -6.03
CA ALA A 248 7.82 -17.72 -5.43
C ALA A 248 7.83 -17.60 -3.90
N GLY A 249 6.72 -18.00 -3.25
CA GLY A 249 6.54 -17.86 -1.81
C GLY A 249 6.01 -16.48 -1.36
N THR A 250 5.84 -15.51 -2.29
CA THR A 250 5.17 -14.25 -1.97
C THR A 250 3.65 -14.42 -2.04
N ALA A 251 2.95 -14.23 -0.94
CA ALA A 251 1.48 -14.20 -0.94
C ALA A 251 0.97 -12.96 -1.69
N PHE A 252 -0.09 -13.12 -2.48
CA PHE A 252 -0.56 -12.03 -3.34
C PHE A 252 -2.07 -11.80 -3.19
N LEU A 253 -2.46 -10.59 -2.82
CA LEU A 253 -3.85 -10.15 -2.84
C LEU A 253 -4.06 -9.15 -3.97
N TRP A 254 -4.88 -9.56 -4.96
CA TRP A 254 -5.48 -8.63 -5.91
C TRP A 254 -6.84 -8.20 -5.39
N ILE A 255 -7.06 -6.90 -5.22
CA ILE A 255 -8.38 -6.39 -4.82
C ILE A 255 -8.73 -5.16 -5.65
N ALA A 256 -9.87 -5.20 -6.34
CA ALA A 256 -10.32 -4.15 -7.24
C ALA A 256 -11.83 -3.93 -7.17
N GLY A 257 -12.31 -2.80 -7.64
CA GLY A 257 -13.75 -2.55 -7.81
C GLY A 257 -14.30 -3.30 -9.02
N LYS A 258 -15.55 -3.79 -8.94
CA LYS A 258 -16.20 -4.47 -10.07
C LYS A 258 -16.36 -3.55 -11.29
N ASP A 259 -16.52 -2.25 -11.03
CA ASP A 259 -16.71 -1.22 -12.05
C ASP A 259 -15.39 -0.51 -12.42
N ASP A 260 -14.25 -1.05 -11.97
CA ASP A 260 -12.93 -0.55 -12.37
C ASP A 260 -12.57 -1.11 -13.74
N ILE A 261 -12.10 -0.24 -14.63
CA ILE A 261 -11.77 -0.60 -16.02
C ILE A 261 -10.72 -1.73 -16.13
N ILE A 262 -9.92 -1.95 -15.10
CA ILE A 262 -8.91 -3.03 -15.05
C ILE A 262 -9.49 -4.32 -14.45
N SER A 263 -10.75 -4.30 -13.97
CA SER A 263 -11.38 -5.45 -13.33
C SER A 263 -12.06 -6.41 -14.30
N ASP A 264 -12.27 -6.02 -15.55
CA ASP A 264 -13.05 -6.66 -16.60
C ASP A 264 -12.35 -7.85 -17.29
N GLY A 265 -11.73 -8.73 -16.53
CA GLY A 265 -10.97 -9.87 -17.08
C GLY A 265 -9.46 -9.64 -17.07
N THR A 266 -8.97 -8.45 -17.40
CA THR A 266 -7.53 -8.12 -17.37
C THR A 266 -6.92 -8.37 -15.99
N GLY A 267 -7.59 -7.94 -14.92
CA GLY A 267 -7.12 -8.17 -13.55
C GLY A 267 -7.05 -9.65 -13.17
N ARG A 268 -8.02 -10.44 -13.57
CA ARG A 268 -8.03 -11.89 -13.34
C ARG A 268 -6.93 -12.59 -14.13
N TYR A 269 -6.72 -12.19 -15.36
CA TYR A 269 -5.62 -12.69 -16.18
C TYR A 269 -4.26 -12.39 -15.54
N LEU A 270 -4.01 -11.14 -15.14
CA LEU A 270 -2.77 -10.72 -14.47
C LEU A 270 -2.54 -11.47 -13.16
N TYR A 271 -3.61 -11.65 -12.35
CA TYR A 271 -3.54 -12.45 -11.14
C TYR A 271 -3.17 -13.91 -11.41
N GLY A 272 -3.70 -14.50 -12.48
CA GLY A 272 -3.41 -15.86 -12.89
C GLY A 272 -1.94 -16.09 -13.32
N LEU A 273 -1.22 -15.02 -13.67
CA LEU A 273 0.21 -15.08 -14.00
C LEU A 273 1.12 -15.05 -12.75
N VAL A 274 0.61 -14.61 -11.61
CA VAL A 274 1.39 -14.55 -10.36
C VAL A 274 1.66 -15.98 -9.87
N PRO A 275 2.90 -16.30 -9.41
CA PRO A 275 3.19 -17.60 -8.83
C PRO A 275 2.20 -17.98 -7.73
N SER A 276 1.73 -19.23 -7.75
CA SER A 276 0.70 -19.68 -6.82
C SER A 276 1.20 -19.65 -5.38
N HIS A 277 0.31 -19.27 -4.44
CA HIS A 277 0.57 -19.31 -3.02
C HIS A 277 -0.76 -19.59 -2.29
N PRO A 278 -0.81 -20.44 -1.26
CA PRO A 278 -2.06 -20.87 -0.62
C PRO A 278 -2.86 -19.72 -0.01
N LYS A 279 -2.18 -18.63 0.37
CA LYS A 279 -2.82 -17.41 0.90
C LYS A 279 -3.14 -16.37 -0.16
N SER A 280 -2.77 -16.56 -1.42
CA SER A 280 -3.13 -15.63 -2.49
C SER A 280 -4.65 -15.59 -2.73
N ARG A 281 -5.19 -14.40 -2.98
CA ARG A 281 -6.63 -14.19 -3.22
C ARG A 281 -6.85 -13.14 -4.31
N PHE A 282 -7.93 -13.35 -5.06
CA PHE A 282 -8.48 -12.38 -6.01
C PHE A 282 -9.86 -11.94 -5.52
N ILE A 283 -10.03 -10.66 -5.23
CA ILE A 283 -11.25 -10.11 -4.64
C ILE A 283 -11.76 -8.96 -5.50
N LEU A 284 -13.04 -9.01 -5.85
CA LEU A 284 -13.77 -7.89 -6.45
C LEU A 284 -14.78 -7.35 -5.44
N VAL A 285 -14.72 -6.05 -5.19
CA VAL A 285 -15.67 -5.33 -4.33
C VAL A 285 -16.59 -4.45 -5.17
N ARG A 286 -17.70 -3.98 -4.61
CA ARG A 286 -18.60 -3.06 -5.32
C ARG A 286 -17.91 -1.72 -5.60
N GLY A 287 -18.35 -1.04 -6.68
CA GLY A 287 -17.88 0.28 -7.10
C GLY A 287 -16.62 0.24 -7.95
N GLY A 288 -16.12 1.42 -8.28
CA GLY A 288 -14.99 1.63 -9.18
C GLY A 288 -13.65 1.80 -8.45
N HIS A 289 -12.69 2.37 -9.18
CA HIS A 289 -11.30 2.54 -8.77
C HIS A 289 -11.12 3.19 -7.39
N LYS A 290 -11.92 4.20 -7.08
CA LYS A 290 -11.80 4.96 -5.83
C LYS A 290 -12.50 4.31 -4.64
N ASP A 291 -13.38 3.37 -4.89
CA ASP A 291 -14.27 2.77 -3.89
C ASP A 291 -13.65 1.58 -3.16
N VAL A 292 -12.60 0.98 -3.75
CA VAL A 292 -11.95 -0.23 -3.23
C VAL A 292 -11.51 -0.08 -1.77
N ARG A 293 -11.04 1.10 -1.37
CA ARG A 293 -10.65 1.36 0.02
C ARG A 293 -11.81 1.36 0.99
N LYS A 294 -12.97 1.81 0.54
CA LYS A 294 -14.19 1.83 1.37
C LYS A 294 -14.76 0.43 1.50
N PHE A 295 -14.87 -0.27 0.39
CA PHE A 295 -15.57 -1.55 0.33
C PHE A 295 -14.66 -2.78 0.46
N GLY A 296 -13.35 -2.61 0.27
CA GLY A 296 -12.35 -3.66 0.41
C GLY A 296 -11.55 -3.61 1.71
N LYS A 297 -11.78 -2.61 2.57
CA LYS A 297 -10.99 -2.40 3.79
C LYS A 297 -10.92 -3.64 4.67
N ASN A 298 -12.07 -4.17 5.04
CA ASN A 298 -12.14 -5.31 5.94
C ASN A 298 -11.50 -6.56 5.33
N GLN A 299 -11.75 -6.83 4.05
CA GLN A 299 -11.13 -7.96 3.35
C GLN A 299 -9.60 -7.87 3.31
N ILE A 300 -9.04 -6.66 3.17
CA ILE A 300 -7.59 -6.46 3.23
C ILE A 300 -7.08 -6.71 4.65
N ILE A 301 -7.74 -6.15 5.66
CA ILE A 301 -7.37 -6.32 7.07
C ILE A 301 -7.42 -7.80 7.46
N ASP A 302 -8.51 -8.49 7.14
CA ASP A 302 -8.69 -9.91 7.46
C ASP A 302 -7.65 -10.78 6.76
N TRP A 303 -7.36 -10.47 5.48
CA TRP A 303 -6.32 -11.17 4.74
C TRP A 303 -4.92 -10.96 5.33
N LEU A 304 -4.60 -9.74 5.75
CA LEU A 304 -3.33 -9.42 6.41
C LEU A 304 -3.20 -10.16 7.75
N LYS A 305 -4.29 -10.24 8.54
CA LYS A 305 -4.32 -11.01 9.79
C LYS A 305 -4.11 -12.50 9.57
N GLY A 306 -4.53 -12.99 8.41
CA GLY A 306 -4.36 -14.40 8.02
C GLY A 306 -2.96 -14.75 7.50
N LEU A 307 -2.05 -13.77 7.33
CA LEU A 307 -0.68 -14.05 6.88
C LEU A 307 0.12 -14.75 7.99
#